data_291d18160f876f663b8bc6d91953bd1f
#
_entry.id   291d18160f876f663b8bc6d91953bd1f
#
_cell.length_a   1.000
_cell.length_b   1.000
_cell.length_c   1.000
_cell.angle_alpha   90.00
_cell.angle_beta   90.00
_cell.angle_gamma   90.00
#
_symmetry.space_group_name_H-M   'P 1'
#
loop_
_entity.id
_entity.type
_entity.pdbx_description
1 polymer ?
#
loop_
_entity_poly.entity_id
_entity_poly.type
_entity_poly.pdbx_seq_one_letter_code
_entity_poly.pdbx_strand_id
1 'polypeptide(L)'
;MTIIVTGGAGFIGSNFIFHMLNKYPDYRIICLDCLTYAGNLSTLEPVMSNPNFRFVKESITDREAVYKLFEEEHPDMVVNFAAESHVDRSIENPEVFLTTNILGTQVLMDACRKYGIQRYHQVSTDEVYGDLPLDRPDLFFTEETPIHTSSPYSSSKAGADLLVLAYHRTYGLPVTI
;
A
#
# COMPACT_ATOMS: atom_id res chain seq x y z
N MET A 1 9.87 5.99 -16.17
CA MET A 1 9.07 6.18 -14.93
C MET A 1 9.55 5.17 -13.90
N THR A 2 9.83 5.60 -12.67
CA THR A 2 10.22 4.74 -11.55
C THR A 2 9.06 4.64 -10.58
N ILE A 3 8.62 3.42 -10.25
CA ILE A 3 7.48 3.17 -9.37
C ILE A 3 7.95 2.32 -8.19
N ILE A 4 7.70 2.78 -6.96
CA ILE A 4 7.81 1.95 -5.76
C ILE A 4 6.46 1.24 -5.54
N VAL A 5 6.52 -0.08 -5.46
CA VAL A 5 5.38 -0.96 -5.13
C VAL A 5 5.65 -1.57 -3.77
N THR A 6 4.94 -1.14 -2.75
CA THR A 6 5.07 -1.73 -1.41
C THR A 6 4.16 -2.94 -1.26
N GLY A 7 4.54 -3.91 -0.43
CA GLY A 7 3.78 -5.16 -0.32
C GLY A 7 3.80 -6.01 -1.60
N GLY A 8 4.83 -5.79 -2.45
CA GLY A 8 4.92 -6.40 -3.77
C GLY A 8 5.25 -7.89 -3.78
N ALA A 9 5.68 -8.48 -2.65
CA ALA A 9 5.86 -9.93 -2.51
C ALA A 9 4.58 -10.65 -2.07
N GLY A 10 3.50 -9.92 -1.78
CA GLY A 10 2.17 -10.44 -1.51
C GLY A 10 1.41 -10.80 -2.80
N PHE A 11 0.22 -11.42 -2.63
CA PHE A 11 -0.58 -11.93 -3.76
C PHE A 11 -0.96 -10.84 -4.76
N ILE A 12 -1.57 -9.75 -4.31
CA ILE A 12 -2.05 -8.69 -5.22
C ILE A 12 -0.87 -7.90 -5.78
N GLY A 13 0.08 -7.51 -4.91
CA GLY A 13 1.24 -6.70 -5.29
C GLY A 13 2.14 -7.37 -6.33
N SER A 14 2.39 -8.67 -6.22
CA SER A 14 3.19 -9.41 -7.19
C SER A 14 2.54 -9.48 -8.57
N ASN A 15 1.22 -9.71 -8.61
CA ASN A 15 0.47 -9.69 -9.87
C ASN A 15 0.46 -8.31 -10.52
N PHE A 16 0.38 -7.25 -9.71
CA PHE A 16 0.54 -5.88 -10.21
C PHE A 16 1.94 -5.65 -10.80
N ILE A 17 3.00 -6.10 -10.13
CA ILE A 17 4.38 -6.00 -10.64
C ILE A 17 4.52 -6.71 -11.98
N PHE A 18 4.02 -7.94 -12.11
CA PHE A 18 4.07 -8.70 -13.37
C PHE A 18 3.32 -7.97 -14.49
N HIS A 19 2.13 -7.46 -14.18
CA HIS A 19 1.35 -6.68 -15.14
C HIS A 19 2.12 -5.44 -15.61
N MET A 20 2.72 -4.69 -14.68
CA MET A 20 3.43 -3.46 -15.01
C MET A 20 4.68 -3.71 -15.85
N LEU A 21 5.51 -4.68 -15.47
CA LEU A 21 6.72 -5.02 -16.23
C LEU A 21 6.42 -5.56 -17.64
N ASN A 22 5.29 -6.28 -17.79
CA ASN A 22 4.86 -6.77 -19.11
C ASN A 22 4.27 -5.66 -19.98
N LYS A 23 3.43 -4.80 -19.41
CA LYS A 23 2.72 -3.75 -20.15
C LYS A 23 3.59 -2.53 -20.43
N TYR A 24 4.51 -2.21 -19.53
CA TYR A 24 5.37 -1.04 -19.59
C TYR A 24 6.83 -1.44 -19.36
N PRO A 25 7.47 -2.10 -20.36
CA PRO A 25 8.82 -2.69 -20.21
C PRO A 25 9.91 -1.67 -19.90
N ASP A 26 9.68 -0.38 -20.21
CA ASP A 26 10.63 0.72 -19.94
C ASP A 26 10.46 1.32 -18.52
N TYR A 27 9.47 0.85 -17.75
CA TYR A 27 9.28 1.33 -16.38
C TYR A 27 10.19 0.57 -15.42
N ARG A 28 10.81 1.30 -14.50
CA ARG A 28 11.56 0.72 -13.39
C ARG A 28 10.62 0.46 -12.22
N ILE A 29 10.56 -0.77 -11.76
CA ILE A 29 9.71 -1.20 -10.64
C ILE A 29 10.57 -1.59 -9.45
N ILE A 30 10.37 -0.91 -8.33
CA ILE A 30 11.03 -1.19 -7.06
C ILE A 30 10.00 -1.84 -6.13
N CYS A 31 10.20 -3.11 -5.80
CA CYS A 31 9.37 -3.84 -4.84
C CYS A 31 9.93 -3.64 -3.44
N LEU A 32 9.21 -2.96 -2.57
CA LEU A 32 9.52 -2.81 -1.15
C LEU A 32 8.62 -3.74 -0.32
N ASP A 33 9.21 -4.75 0.34
CA ASP A 33 8.46 -5.72 1.13
C ASP A 33 9.32 -6.26 2.29
N CYS A 34 8.77 -6.35 3.47
CA CYS A 34 9.50 -6.87 4.65
C CYS A 34 9.40 -8.39 4.81
N LEU A 35 8.66 -9.08 3.92
CA LEU A 35 8.48 -10.53 3.91
C LEU A 35 7.91 -11.07 5.24
N THR A 36 6.77 -10.53 5.66
CA THR A 36 5.99 -11.10 6.76
C THR A 36 5.30 -12.40 6.30
N TYR A 37 4.31 -12.87 7.05
CA TYR A 37 3.61 -14.11 6.74
C TYR A 37 2.93 -14.17 5.36
N ALA A 38 2.56 -13.01 4.79
CA ALA A 38 1.89 -12.91 3.49
C ALA A 38 2.85 -12.65 2.32
N GLY A 39 4.10 -12.25 2.61
CA GLY A 39 5.12 -11.96 1.60
C GLY A 39 5.97 -13.21 1.30
N ASN A 40 6.06 -13.58 0.02
CA ASN A 40 6.88 -14.71 -0.42
C ASN A 40 7.77 -14.32 -1.59
N LEU A 41 9.09 -14.31 -1.35
CA LEU A 41 10.08 -13.92 -2.35
C LEU A 41 10.07 -14.83 -3.58
N SER A 42 9.73 -16.14 -3.42
CA SER A 42 9.66 -17.08 -4.55
C SER A 42 8.57 -16.68 -5.56
N THR A 43 7.55 -15.94 -5.15
CA THR A 43 6.52 -15.43 -6.06
C THR A 43 7.13 -14.45 -7.09
N LEU A 44 8.17 -13.72 -6.72
CA LEU A 44 8.85 -12.74 -7.58
C LEU A 44 9.98 -13.34 -8.44
N GLU A 45 10.27 -14.63 -8.29
CA GLU A 45 11.34 -15.32 -9.03
C GLU A 45 11.30 -15.07 -10.54
N PRO A 46 10.13 -15.07 -11.23
CA PRO A 46 10.06 -14.82 -12.67
C PRO A 46 10.58 -13.46 -13.11
N VAL A 47 10.64 -12.47 -12.22
CA VAL A 47 11.06 -11.09 -12.54
C VAL A 47 12.37 -10.68 -11.89
N MET A 48 12.97 -11.54 -11.05
CA MET A 48 14.23 -11.22 -10.34
C MET A 48 15.41 -10.93 -11.27
N SER A 49 15.41 -11.48 -12.48
CA SER A 49 16.45 -11.22 -13.51
C SER A 49 16.12 -10.05 -14.45
N ASN A 50 14.95 -9.42 -14.29
CA ASN A 50 14.58 -8.28 -15.13
C ASN A 50 15.43 -7.04 -14.74
N PRO A 51 16.16 -6.40 -15.67
CA PRO A 51 17.03 -5.25 -15.38
C PRO A 51 16.24 -4.02 -14.85
N ASN A 52 14.94 -3.95 -15.13
CA ASN A 52 14.04 -2.90 -14.67
C ASN A 52 13.30 -3.26 -13.36
N PHE A 53 13.64 -4.38 -12.71
CA PHE A 53 13.10 -4.78 -11.44
C PHE A 53 14.16 -4.75 -10.34
N ARG A 54 13.80 -4.22 -9.15
CA ARG A 54 14.62 -4.29 -7.94
C ARG A 54 13.75 -4.72 -6.75
N PHE A 55 14.19 -5.72 -6.01
CA PHE A 55 13.61 -6.09 -4.72
C PHE A 55 14.41 -5.45 -3.57
N VAL A 56 13.68 -4.87 -2.61
CA VAL A 56 14.24 -4.27 -1.38
C VAL A 56 13.50 -4.87 -0.19
N LYS A 57 14.25 -5.56 0.68
CA LYS A 57 13.70 -6.16 1.90
C LYS A 57 13.77 -5.17 3.05
N GLU A 58 12.74 -4.34 3.19
CA GLU A 58 12.62 -3.36 4.27
C GLU A 58 11.15 -3.14 4.64
N SER A 59 10.91 -2.59 5.83
CA SER A 59 9.56 -2.25 6.28
C SER A 59 9.18 -0.82 5.87
N ILE A 60 7.92 -0.61 5.51
CA ILE A 60 7.37 0.75 5.31
C ILE A 60 7.36 1.58 6.59
N THR A 61 7.51 0.95 7.77
CA THR A 61 7.61 1.64 9.07
C THR A 61 9.02 2.14 9.37
N ASP A 62 10.04 1.62 8.65
CA ASP A 62 11.42 2.09 8.78
C ASP A 62 11.62 3.38 7.97
N ARG A 63 11.53 4.51 8.67
CA ARG A 63 11.66 5.85 8.07
C ARG A 63 13.02 6.06 7.38
N GLU A 64 14.10 5.60 7.99
CA GLU A 64 15.44 5.80 7.45
C GLU A 64 15.63 4.99 6.16
N ALA A 65 15.22 3.72 6.17
CA ALA A 65 15.27 2.86 4.99
C ALA A 65 14.39 3.38 3.85
N VAL A 66 13.16 3.83 4.15
CA VAL A 66 12.25 4.42 3.15
C VAL A 66 12.85 5.69 2.55
N TYR A 67 13.37 6.60 3.37
CA TYR A 67 13.95 7.85 2.88
C TYR A 67 15.19 7.60 2.02
N LYS A 68 16.08 6.69 2.46
CA LYS A 68 17.24 6.27 1.68
C LYS A 68 16.82 5.69 0.32
N LEU A 69 15.78 4.86 0.29
CA LEU A 69 15.26 4.29 -0.95
C LEU A 69 14.76 5.38 -1.91
N PHE A 70 14.05 6.40 -1.41
CA PHE A 70 13.59 7.53 -2.23
C PHE A 70 14.76 8.38 -2.74
N GLU A 71 15.83 8.54 -1.96
CA GLU A 71 17.05 9.24 -2.38
C GLU A 71 17.81 8.48 -3.46
N GLU A 72 17.85 7.15 -3.39
CA GLU A 72 18.55 6.31 -4.37
C GLU A 72 17.78 6.20 -5.69
N GLU A 73 16.48 5.98 -5.63
CA GLU A 73 15.68 5.60 -6.79
C GLU A 73 14.91 6.76 -7.44
N HIS A 74 14.76 7.89 -6.77
CA HIS A 74 14.01 9.07 -7.25
C HIS A 74 12.66 8.68 -7.85
N PRO A 75 11.75 8.04 -7.09
CA PRO A 75 10.51 7.51 -7.64
C PRO A 75 9.60 8.62 -8.16
N ASP A 76 8.92 8.33 -9.27
CA ASP A 76 7.85 9.18 -9.78
C ASP A 76 6.52 8.88 -9.08
N MET A 77 6.32 7.61 -8.69
CA MET A 77 5.05 7.12 -8.16
C MET A 77 5.25 6.09 -7.06
N VAL A 78 4.32 6.05 -6.11
CA VAL A 78 4.20 4.98 -5.11
C VAL A 78 2.83 4.33 -5.21
N VAL A 79 2.80 2.99 -5.22
CA VAL A 79 1.58 2.18 -5.09
C VAL A 79 1.70 1.36 -3.82
N ASN A 80 0.87 1.65 -2.84
CA ASN A 80 0.93 1.05 -1.51
C ASN A 80 -0.04 -0.13 -1.37
N PHE A 81 0.49 -1.37 -1.53
CA PHE A 81 -0.21 -2.61 -1.19
C PHE A 81 0.19 -3.12 0.20
N ALA A 82 1.27 -2.61 0.80
CA ALA A 82 1.74 -3.09 2.09
C ALA A 82 0.69 -2.84 3.18
N ALA A 83 0.26 -3.90 3.81
CA ALA A 83 -0.69 -3.86 4.92
C ALA A 83 -0.64 -5.16 5.72
N GLU A 84 -0.94 -5.08 7.01
CA GLU A 84 -1.49 -6.20 7.74
C GLU A 84 -2.97 -6.33 7.35
N SER A 85 -3.41 -7.53 6.89
CA SER A 85 -4.71 -7.68 6.22
C SER A 85 -5.61 -8.80 6.77
N HIS A 86 -5.17 -9.55 7.77
CA HIS A 86 -5.92 -10.69 8.30
C HIS A 86 -6.81 -10.28 9.47
N VAL A 87 -8.14 -10.24 9.26
CA VAL A 87 -9.13 -9.73 10.24
C VAL A 87 -8.99 -10.39 11.61
N ASP A 88 -8.98 -11.75 11.67
CA ASP A 88 -8.89 -12.46 12.95
C ASP A 88 -7.62 -12.10 13.73
N ARG A 89 -6.49 -11.97 13.05
CA ARG A 89 -5.25 -11.51 13.67
C ARG A 89 -5.34 -10.09 14.21
N SER A 90 -6.15 -9.23 13.58
CA SER A 90 -6.36 -7.86 14.06
C SER A 90 -7.11 -7.81 15.38
N ILE A 91 -7.97 -8.81 15.64
CA ILE A 91 -8.70 -8.95 16.89
C ILE A 91 -7.75 -9.39 18.01
N GLU A 92 -6.81 -10.30 17.70
CA GLU A 92 -5.83 -10.81 18.66
C GLU A 92 -4.71 -9.79 18.97
N ASN A 93 -4.22 -9.10 17.95
CA ASN A 93 -3.11 -8.14 18.07
C ASN A 93 -3.34 -6.90 17.19
N PRO A 94 -4.17 -5.94 17.62
CA PRO A 94 -4.48 -4.75 16.81
C PRO A 94 -3.28 -3.79 16.64
N GLU A 95 -2.31 -3.80 17.55
CA GLU A 95 -1.16 -2.87 17.52
C GLU A 95 -0.34 -2.97 16.24
N VAL A 96 -0.09 -4.19 15.76
CA VAL A 96 0.69 -4.40 14.54
C VAL A 96 -0.03 -3.83 13.30
N PHE A 97 -1.38 -3.83 13.30
CA PHE A 97 -2.20 -3.22 12.24
C PHE A 97 -2.12 -1.70 12.28
N LEU A 98 -2.19 -1.09 13.45
CA LEU A 98 -2.02 0.36 13.59
C LEU A 98 -0.61 0.80 13.16
N THR A 99 0.40 0.06 13.59
CA THR A 99 1.80 0.34 13.25
C THR A 99 2.03 0.22 11.75
N THR A 100 1.62 -0.88 11.14
CA THR A 100 1.87 -1.10 9.71
C THR A 100 0.97 -0.22 8.84
N ASN A 101 -0.36 -0.27 9.07
CA ASN A 101 -1.30 0.34 8.14
C ASN A 101 -1.39 1.86 8.30
N ILE A 102 -1.26 2.39 9.52
CA ILE A 102 -1.35 3.84 9.75
C ILE A 102 0.05 4.47 9.80
N LEU A 103 0.92 4.04 10.72
CA LEU A 103 2.24 4.66 10.84
C LEU A 103 3.13 4.39 9.63
N GLY A 104 3.07 3.17 9.05
CA GLY A 104 3.77 2.87 7.79
C GLY A 104 3.29 3.75 6.64
N THR A 105 1.96 3.95 6.50
CA THR A 105 1.40 4.89 5.51
C THR A 105 1.88 6.32 5.77
N GLN A 106 1.94 6.76 7.01
CA GLN A 106 2.44 8.09 7.37
C GLN A 106 3.92 8.27 6.97
N VAL A 107 4.76 7.27 7.16
CA VAL A 107 6.17 7.31 6.73
C VAL A 107 6.29 7.46 5.21
N LEU A 108 5.50 6.69 4.45
CA LEU A 108 5.46 6.79 2.98
C LEU A 108 4.96 8.18 2.53
N MET A 109 3.90 8.70 3.15
CA MET A 109 3.35 10.02 2.82
C MET A 109 4.34 11.15 3.09
N ASP A 110 5.08 11.08 4.21
CA ASP A 110 6.15 12.03 4.52
C ASP A 110 7.28 11.97 3.47
N ALA A 111 7.69 10.77 3.07
CA ALA A 111 8.68 10.59 2.01
C ALA A 111 8.17 11.16 0.68
N CYS A 112 6.93 10.85 0.30
CA CYS A 112 6.30 11.37 -0.90
C CYS A 112 6.29 12.90 -0.93
N ARG A 113 5.96 13.54 0.20
CA ARG A 113 5.98 14.99 0.35
C ARG A 113 7.39 15.55 0.26
N LYS A 114 8.36 14.94 0.97
CA LYS A 114 9.75 15.41 1.02
C LYS A 114 10.41 15.36 -0.36
N TYR A 115 10.16 14.31 -1.12
CA TYR A 115 10.81 14.07 -2.43
C TYR A 115 9.96 14.49 -3.63
N GLY A 116 8.75 15.02 -3.41
CA GLY A 116 7.93 15.65 -4.45
C GLY A 116 7.45 14.69 -5.52
N ILE A 117 6.93 13.51 -5.15
CA ILE A 117 6.46 12.52 -6.10
C ILE A 117 5.26 13.01 -6.94
N GLN A 118 5.09 12.44 -8.13
CA GLN A 118 4.01 12.81 -9.06
C GLN A 118 2.66 12.19 -8.67
N ARG A 119 2.66 11.01 -8.01
CA ARG A 119 1.43 10.33 -7.56
C ARG A 119 1.69 9.31 -6.45
N TYR A 120 0.80 9.30 -5.48
CA TYR A 120 0.65 8.22 -4.50
C TYR A 120 -0.69 7.52 -4.70
N HIS A 121 -0.68 6.19 -4.76
CA HIS A 121 -1.90 5.38 -4.80
C HIS A 121 -1.97 4.46 -3.58
N GLN A 122 -3.03 4.63 -2.79
CA GLN A 122 -3.35 3.79 -1.64
C GLN A 122 -4.32 2.68 -2.06
N VAL A 123 -3.95 1.43 -1.84
CA VAL A 123 -4.88 0.32 -2.02
C VAL A 123 -5.63 0.08 -0.72
N SER A 124 -6.93 0.31 -0.74
CA SER A 124 -7.83 0.16 0.40
C SER A 124 -8.65 -1.14 0.33
N THR A 125 -9.76 -1.19 1.03
CA THR A 125 -10.71 -2.31 1.11
C THR A 125 -12.13 -1.78 1.27
N ASP A 126 -13.10 -2.51 0.77
CA ASP A 126 -14.53 -2.23 0.98
C ASP A 126 -14.97 -2.40 2.45
N GLU A 127 -14.21 -3.15 3.24
CA GLU A 127 -14.47 -3.31 4.68
C GLU A 127 -14.42 -2.00 5.48
N VAL A 128 -13.86 -0.92 4.90
CA VAL A 128 -13.92 0.42 5.52
C VAL A 128 -15.34 0.96 5.60
N TYR A 129 -16.24 0.45 4.76
CA TYR A 129 -17.66 0.84 4.72
C TYR A 129 -18.57 -0.02 5.61
N GLY A 130 -18.03 -1.11 6.18
CA GLY A 130 -18.77 -2.00 7.09
C GLY A 130 -19.40 -3.20 6.37
N ASP A 131 -20.57 -3.60 6.84
CA ASP A 131 -21.25 -4.80 6.39
C ASP A 131 -22.55 -4.47 5.65
N LEU A 132 -22.86 -5.22 4.60
CA LEU A 132 -24.16 -5.17 3.91
C LEU A 132 -25.07 -6.29 4.43
N PRO A 133 -26.38 -6.03 4.61
CA PRO A 133 -27.33 -7.07 4.99
C PRO A 133 -27.41 -8.17 3.92
N LEU A 134 -27.34 -9.43 4.33
CA LEU A 134 -27.37 -10.58 3.40
C LEU A 134 -28.71 -10.74 2.66
N ASP A 135 -29.79 -10.20 3.18
CA ASP A 135 -31.13 -10.21 2.64
C ASP A 135 -31.42 -9.03 1.69
N ARG A 136 -30.44 -8.16 1.46
CA ARG A 136 -30.54 -6.98 0.61
C ARG A 136 -29.51 -7.00 -0.54
N PRO A 137 -29.66 -7.88 -1.54
CA PRO A 137 -28.73 -8.01 -2.66
C PRO A 137 -28.74 -6.80 -3.61
N ASP A 138 -29.65 -5.87 -3.42
CA ASP A 138 -29.78 -4.59 -4.13
C ASP A 138 -28.85 -3.50 -3.57
N LEU A 139 -28.25 -3.71 -2.40
CA LEU A 139 -27.33 -2.76 -1.77
C LEU A 139 -25.88 -3.07 -2.16
N PHE A 140 -25.11 -2.01 -2.38
CA PHE A 140 -23.66 -2.07 -2.62
C PHE A 140 -23.00 -0.78 -2.11
N PHE A 141 -21.71 -0.85 -1.86
CA PHE A 141 -20.92 0.31 -1.48
C PHE A 141 -20.62 1.18 -2.70
N THR A 142 -20.51 2.47 -2.46
CA THR A 142 -20.09 3.48 -3.43
C THR A 142 -19.04 4.38 -2.77
N GLU A 143 -18.38 5.23 -3.55
CA GLU A 143 -17.43 6.21 -3.06
C GLU A 143 -18.04 7.24 -2.09
N GLU A 144 -19.37 7.36 -2.07
CA GLU A 144 -20.11 8.24 -1.16
C GLU A 144 -20.57 7.54 0.13
N THR A 145 -20.38 6.21 0.22
CA THR A 145 -20.75 5.45 1.41
C THR A 145 -19.95 5.93 2.62
N PRO A 146 -20.61 6.27 3.75
CA PRO A 146 -19.90 6.66 4.95
C PRO A 146 -18.99 5.55 5.48
N ILE A 147 -17.83 5.92 6.03
CA ILE A 147 -16.93 4.98 6.72
C ILE A 147 -17.62 4.47 7.98
N HIS A 148 -17.74 3.14 8.09
CA HIS A 148 -18.39 2.46 9.21
C HIS A 148 -17.72 1.11 9.48
N THR A 149 -16.53 1.13 10.04
CA THR A 149 -15.67 -0.05 10.20
C THR A 149 -16.19 -1.03 11.26
N SER A 150 -16.03 -2.35 11.00
CA SER A 150 -16.50 -3.43 11.86
C SER A 150 -15.38 -4.23 12.55
N SER A 151 -14.11 -3.95 12.26
CA SER A 151 -12.94 -4.66 12.82
C SER A 151 -11.75 -3.73 13.09
N PRO A 152 -10.78 -4.13 13.94
CA PRO A 152 -9.52 -3.40 14.07
C PRO A 152 -8.75 -3.28 12.75
N TYR A 153 -8.80 -4.32 11.88
CA TYR A 153 -8.25 -4.27 10.53
C TYR A 153 -8.90 -3.16 9.70
N SER A 154 -10.23 -3.20 9.54
CA SER A 154 -10.94 -2.20 8.74
C SER A 154 -10.78 -0.79 9.29
N SER A 155 -10.72 -0.64 10.63
CA SER A 155 -10.44 0.64 11.29
C SER A 155 -9.02 1.15 10.97
N SER A 156 -8.03 0.26 10.93
CA SER A 156 -6.66 0.64 10.56
C SER A 156 -6.54 1.05 9.09
N LYS A 157 -7.28 0.40 8.20
CA LYS A 157 -7.35 0.76 6.76
C LYS A 157 -8.06 2.10 6.58
N ALA A 158 -9.21 2.29 7.21
CA ALA A 158 -9.93 3.56 7.19
C ALA A 158 -9.08 4.72 7.76
N GLY A 159 -8.34 4.48 8.85
CA GLY A 159 -7.39 5.45 9.40
C GLY A 159 -6.29 5.83 8.43
N ALA A 160 -5.74 4.86 7.68
CA ALA A 160 -4.78 5.11 6.63
C ALA A 160 -5.37 5.94 5.48
N ASP A 161 -6.58 5.62 5.01
CA ASP A 161 -7.27 6.35 3.95
C ASP A 161 -7.56 7.80 4.34
N LEU A 162 -8.07 8.01 5.56
CA LEU A 162 -8.30 9.36 6.09
C LEU A 162 -7.00 10.16 6.21
N LEU A 163 -5.89 9.51 6.57
CA LEU A 163 -4.58 10.14 6.61
C LEU A 163 -4.11 10.57 5.21
N VAL A 164 -4.26 9.70 4.20
CA VAL A 164 -3.94 10.00 2.79
C VAL A 164 -4.73 11.21 2.30
N LEU A 165 -6.04 11.24 2.55
CA LEU A 165 -6.90 12.39 2.20
C LEU A 165 -6.48 13.67 2.93
N ALA A 166 -6.09 13.56 4.20
CA ALA A 166 -5.59 14.71 4.97
C ALA A 166 -4.29 15.28 4.38
N TYR A 167 -3.37 14.44 3.92
CA TYR A 167 -2.14 14.89 3.24
C TYR A 167 -2.44 15.59 1.91
N HIS A 168 -3.38 15.06 1.14
CA HIS A 168 -3.86 15.75 -0.06
C HIS A 168 -4.41 17.14 0.28
N ARG A 169 -5.33 17.21 1.22
CA ARG A 169 -6.02 18.46 1.59
C ARG A 169 -5.08 19.49 2.21
N THR A 170 -4.12 19.05 3.03
CA THR A 170 -3.24 19.94 3.79
C THR A 170 -2.02 20.37 2.99
N TYR A 171 -1.43 19.45 2.24
CA TYR A 171 -0.15 19.66 1.55
C TYR A 171 -0.24 19.64 0.03
N GLY A 172 -1.42 19.38 -0.54
CA GLY A 172 -1.61 19.31 -1.99
C GLY A 172 -0.97 18.06 -2.63
N LEU A 173 -0.67 17.02 -1.84
CA LEU A 173 -0.04 15.80 -2.37
C LEU A 173 -0.98 15.14 -3.38
N PRO A 174 -0.51 14.75 -4.59
CA PRO A 174 -1.34 14.08 -5.58
C PRO A 174 -1.57 12.61 -5.20
N VAL A 175 -2.75 12.31 -4.69
CA VAL A 175 -3.14 10.98 -4.19
C VAL A 175 -4.36 10.43 -4.90
N THR A 176 -4.49 9.09 -4.86
CA THR A 176 -5.72 8.34 -5.18
C THR A 176 -5.86 7.19 -4.18
N ILE A 177 -7.09 6.76 -3.89
CA ILE A 177 -7.41 5.59 -3.07
C ILE A 177 -8.25 4.66 -3.92
#